data_727315c87fdd7cd2d24fcd73516cc3fc
#
_entry.id   727315c87fdd7cd2d24fcd73516cc3fc
#
_cell.length_a   1.000
_cell.length_b   1.000
_cell.length_c   1.000
_cell.angle_alpha   90.00
_cell.angle_beta   90.00
_cell.angle_gamma   90.00
#
_symmetry.space_group_name_H-M   'P 1'
#
loop_
_entity.id
_entity.type
_entity.pdbx_description
1 polymer ?
#
loop_
_entity_poly.entity_id
_entity_poly.type
_entity_poly.pdbx_seq_one_letter_code
_entity_poly.pdbx_strand_id
1 'polypeptide(L)'
;MLLRRHGISADYYHAGLTSEERSQKQEAWMSGKCRVMACTNAFGMGIDKPDVRAVAHLELPDSLEAYFQEAGRAGRDGEKAYAVLLYQSQDGQRLLKQFEQAFPPLEEVRRVYRALGSYFQLAVGSGEGESFDFDIVTFTQNFQLNIFTTYSALRILEQSGWIALTEAVFIPSRLQIIVGKEVLYDYQLRHAKLDKLLKVILRTYQGAFQHPIKLREGQLANFLNITRDQLQQMLRKLHQDEIVDYQEQKDMPQVLFLKERVDADNLLIDHQLHNFRKNRQYERIQQAITYAETPVCRSRQLLAYFGETDSEKCGICDVCTGRTKADLSTEDYEKYKTKIEQLLRREPLSLKALMESFPPRREEQVLKALEYLLDEGFIDQTEDRLHWNA
;
A
#
# COMPACT_ATOMS: atom_id res chain seq x y z
N MET A 1 8.80 -14.90 -3.73
CA MET A 1 9.19 -16.31 -3.94
C MET A 1 10.54 -16.52 -4.64
N LEU A 2 11.02 -15.56 -5.41
CA LEU A 2 12.31 -15.65 -6.14
C LEU A 2 13.48 -15.97 -5.19
N LEU A 3 13.68 -15.18 -4.15
CA LEU A 3 14.77 -15.36 -3.19
C LEU A 3 14.80 -16.75 -2.55
N ARG A 4 13.62 -17.30 -2.20
CA ARG A 4 13.53 -18.66 -1.63
C ARG A 4 13.95 -19.75 -2.63
N ARG A 5 13.72 -19.54 -3.94
CA ARG A 5 14.19 -20.47 -4.99
C ARG A 5 15.71 -20.50 -5.10
N HIS A 6 16.37 -19.42 -4.71
CA HIS A 6 17.84 -19.32 -4.63
C HIS A 6 18.38 -19.66 -3.24
N GLY A 7 17.62 -20.35 -2.38
CA GLY A 7 18.07 -20.79 -1.05
C GLY A 7 18.16 -19.67 -0.01
N ILE A 8 17.66 -18.47 -0.31
CA ILE A 8 17.68 -17.34 0.62
C ILE A 8 16.42 -17.36 1.48
N SER A 9 16.58 -17.41 2.81
CA SER A 9 15.46 -17.29 3.74
C SER A 9 14.86 -15.89 3.65
N ALA A 10 13.67 -15.78 3.06
CA ALA A 10 12.99 -14.53 2.82
C ALA A 10 11.50 -14.62 3.11
N ASP A 11 10.91 -13.51 3.57
CA ASP A 11 9.46 -13.39 3.73
C ASP A 11 8.99 -12.00 3.24
N TYR A 12 7.69 -11.75 3.30
CA TYR A 12 7.09 -10.49 2.88
C TYR A 12 6.22 -9.89 3.98
N TYR A 13 6.08 -8.55 3.96
CA TYR A 13 5.30 -7.81 4.94
C TYR A 13 4.60 -6.60 4.30
N HIS A 14 3.28 -6.48 4.49
CA HIS A 14 2.48 -5.36 4.02
C HIS A 14 1.25 -5.13 4.91
N ALA A 15 0.59 -3.99 4.76
CA ALA A 15 -0.55 -3.59 5.58
C ALA A 15 -1.77 -4.53 5.48
N GLY A 16 -1.94 -5.24 4.36
CA GLY A 16 -3.04 -6.18 4.13
C GLY A 16 -2.93 -7.52 4.87
N LEU A 17 -1.83 -7.76 5.62
CA LEU A 17 -1.69 -8.91 6.50
C LEU A 17 -2.46 -8.69 7.81
N THR A 18 -2.97 -9.76 8.41
CA THR A 18 -3.57 -9.71 9.75
C THR A 18 -2.54 -9.28 10.80
N SER A 19 -3.00 -8.77 11.94
CA SER A 19 -2.10 -8.37 13.03
C SER A 19 -1.24 -9.54 13.53
N GLU A 20 -1.82 -10.73 13.58
CA GLU A 20 -1.12 -11.94 14.02
C GLU A 20 -0.02 -12.36 13.02
N GLU A 21 -0.34 -12.40 11.72
CA GLU A 21 0.66 -12.67 10.67
C GLU A 21 1.79 -11.66 10.67
N ARG A 22 1.46 -10.37 10.85
CA ARG A 22 2.47 -9.31 10.96
C ARG A 22 3.42 -9.53 12.12
N SER A 23 2.89 -9.86 13.30
CA SER A 23 3.69 -10.13 14.50
C SER A 23 4.60 -11.35 14.31
N GLN A 24 4.09 -12.46 13.80
CA GLN A 24 4.86 -13.68 13.55
C GLN A 24 6.03 -13.45 12.55
N LYS A 25 5.75 -12.73 11.45
CA LYS A 25 6.77 -12.41 10.43
C LYS A 25 7.84 -11.47 10.96
N GLN A 26 7.44 -10.47 11.73
CA GLN A 26 8.36 -9.55 12.39
C GLN A 26 9.27 -10.29 13.38
N GLU A 27 8.72 -11.18 14.21
CA GLU A 27 9.49 -11.96 15.17
C GLU A 27 10.47 -12.92 14.48
N ALA A 28 10.05 -13.57 13.39
CA ALA A 28 10.91 -14.42 12.58
C ALA A 28 12.10 -13.64 11.99
N TRP A 29 11.87 -12.40 11.57
CA TRP A 29 12.94 -11.54 11.05
C TRP A 29 13.84 -11.00 12.18
N MET A 30 13.28 -10.55 13.30
CA MET A 30 14.03 -10.09 14.48
C MET A 30 14.95 -11.19 15.04
N SER A 31 14.45 -12.42 15.10
CA SER A 31 15.23 -13.57 15.58
C SER A 31 16.24 -14.14 14.57
N GLY A 32 16.32 -13.60 13.35
CA GLY A 32 17.22 -14.06 12.29
C GLY A 32 16.77 -15.33 11.55
N LYS A 33 15.61 -15.91 11.88
CA LYS A 33 15.02 -17.05 11.14
C LYS A 33 14.68 -16.67 9.69
N CYS A 34 14.31 -15.41 9.47
CA CYS A 34 14.12 -14.84 8.15
C CYS A 34 15.24 -13.82 7.88
N ARG A 35 16.07 -14.07 6.86
CA ARG A 35 17.22 -13.22 6.51
C ARG A 35 16.80 -11.96 5.76
N VAL A 36 15.82 -12.05 4.85
CA VAL A 36 15.40 -10.96 3.99
C VAL A 36 13.90 -10.73 4.15
N MET A 37 13.52 -9.49 4.42
CA MET A 37 12.13 -9.06 4.47
C MET A 37 11.82 -8.16 3.26
N ALA A 38 10.98 -8.65 2.33
CA ALA A 38 10.43 -7.83 1.25
C ALA A 38 9.17 -7.12 1.76
N CYS A 39 9.20 -5.80 1.84
CA CYS A 39 8.13 -5.08 2.53
C CYS A 39 7.74 -3.78 1.83
N THR A 40 6.54 -3.31 2.13
CA THR A 40 6.12 -1.93 1.89
C THR A 40 6.49 -1.05 3.10
N ASN A 41 6.23 0.25 3.01
CA ASN A 41 6.42 1.21 4.11
C ASN A 41 5.66 0.84 5.41
N ALA A 42 4.72 -0.11 5.35
CA ALA A 42 4.06 -0.66 6.53
C ALA A 42 5.01 -1.41 7.49
N PHE A 43 6.18 -1.87 6.99
CA PHE A 43 7.21 -2.52 7.78
C PHE A 43 8.24 -1.49 8.22
N GLY A 44 8.06 -0.93 9.40
CA GLY A 44 9.06 0.04 9.77
C GLY A 44 8.83 0.75 11.09
N MET A 45 7.67 1.29 11.36
CA MET A 45 7.43 1.99 12.62
C MET A 45 7.60 1.04 13.82
N GLY A 46 8.50 1.41 14.73
CA GLY A 46 8.77 0.62 15.95
C GLY A 46 9.68 -0.61 15.76
N ILE A 47 10.28 -0.82 14.60
CA ILE A 47 11.26 -1.90 14.38
C ILE A 47 12.67 -1.39 14.65
N ASP A 48 13.33 -1.98 15.62
CA ASP A 48 14.71 -1.67 16.01
C ASP A 48 15.56 -2.94 15.99
N LYS A 49 16.04 -3.31 14.80
CA LYS A 49 17.00 -4.40 14.59
C LYS A 49 18.36 -3.78 14.28
N PRO A 50 19.40 -4.02 15.14
CA PRO A 50 20.69 -3.34 15.00
C PRO A 50 21.49 -3.82 13.78
N ASP A 51 21.41 -5.09 13.45
CA ASP A 51 22.27 -5.78 12.49
C ASP A 51 21.72 -5.84 11.07
N VAL A 52 20.96 -4.83 10.64
CA VAL A 52 20.48 -4.72 9.25
C VAL A 52 21.67 -4.33 8.35
N ARG A 53 22.11 -5.25 7.50
CA ARG A 53 23.27 -5.02 6.61
C ARG A 53 22.95 -4.30 5.31
N ALA A 54 21.69 -4.40 4.84
CA ALA A 54 21.29 -3.71 3.62
C ALA A 54 19.80 -3.32 3.66
N VAL A 55 19.52 -2.11 3.18
CA VAL A 55 18.17 -1.67 2.82
C VAL A 55 18.18 -1.33 1.34
N ALA A 56 17.37 -2.04 0.55
CA ALA A 56 17.28 -1.84 -0.89
C ALA A 56 15.89 -1.33 -1.26
N HIS A 57 15.81 -0.16 -1.87
CA HIS A 57 14.62 0.40 -2.46
C HIS A 57 14.54 -0.01 -3.93
N LEU A 58 13.47 -0.72 -4.29
CA LEU A 58 13.19 -1.16 -5.66
C LEU A 58 12.41 -0.10 -6.45
N GLU A 59 11.89 0.91 -5.76
CA GLU A 59 11.15 2.05 -6.32
C GLU A 59 11.63 3.32 -5.63
N LEU A 60 11.56 4.45 -6.36
CA LEU A 60 11.87 5.75 -5.79
C LEU A 60 10.79 6.11 -4.74
N PRO A 61 11.15 6.36 -3.48
CA PRO A 61 10.24 6.90 -2.49
C PRO A 61 9.70 8.28 -2.91
N ASP A 62 8.49 8.61 -2.47
CA ASP A 62 7.82 9.87 -2.80
C ASP A 62 8.36 11.10 -2.06
N SER A 63 9.30 10.86 -1.13
CA SER A 63 9.96 11.91 -0.37
C SER A 63 11.30 11.46 0.20
N LEU A 64 12.21 12.40 0.41
CA LEU A 64 13.51 12.12 1.03
C LEU A 64 13.39 11.82 2.52
N GLU A 65 12.34 12.30 3.19
CA GLU A 65 12.03 11.94 4.57
C GLU A 65 11.73 10.43 4.70
N ALA A 66 10.89 9.90 3.80
CA ALA A 66 10.58 8.48 3.76
C ALA A 66 11.85 7.65 3.46
N TYR A 67 12.60 8.05 2.43
CA TYR A 67 13.86 7.40 2.10
C TYR A 67 14.84 7.37 3.28
N PHE A 68 15.05 8.51 3.94
CA PHE A 68 15.98 8.64 5.07
C PHE A 68 15.54 7.76 6.25
N GLN A 69 14.24 7.76 6.57
CA GLN A 69 13.69 6.95 7.63
C GLN A 69 13.82 5.44 7.38
N GLU A 70 13.67 5.02 6.14
CA GLU A 70 13.76 3.62 5.73
C GLU A 70 15.23 3.18 5.58
N ALA A 71 16.05 3.94 4.86
CA ALA A 71 17.47 3.68 4.67
C ALA A 71 18.25 3.72 5.99
N GLY A 72 17.89 4.63 6.91
CA GLY A 72 18.48 4.78 8.25
C GLY A 72 18.26 3.59 9.20
N ARG A 73 17.59 2.53 8.76
CA ARG A 73 17.51 1.26 9.51
C ARG A 73 18.76 0.41 9.34
N ALA A 74 19.56 0.65 8.32
CA ALA A 74 20.79 -0.08 8.06
C ALA A 74 21.91 0.39 9.00
N GLY A 75 22.66 -0.55 9.60
CA GLY A 75 23.88 -0.29 10.35
C GLY A 75 23.69 0.42 11.70
N ARG A 76 22.60 0.20 12.40
CA ARG A 76 22.39 0.81 13.72
C ARG A 76 23.37 0.35 14.80
N ASP A 77 24.02 -0.78 14.58
CA ASP A 77 25.10 -1.30 15.43
C ASP A 77 26.47 -0.63 15.15
N GLY A 78 26.52 0.31 14.20
CA GLY A 78 27.76 0.96 13.79
C GLY A 78 28.59 0.18 12.78
N GLU A 79 28.20 -1.05 12.45
CA GLU A 79 28.89 -1.88 11.47
C GLU A 79 28.54 -1.47 10.03
N LYS A 80 29.41 -1.83 9.09
CA LYS A 80 29.24 -1.50 7.68
C LYS A 80 27.91 -2.01 7.14
N ALA A 81 27.13 -1.11 6.57
CA ALA A 81 25.83 -1.39 6.00
C ALA A 81 25.61 -0.57 4.71
N TYR A 82 24.64 -1.01 3.92
CA TYR A 82 24.37 -0.43 2.60
C TYR A 82 22.94 0.06 2.49
N ALA A 83 22.76 1.30 2.05
CA ALA A 83 21.49 1.83 1.57
C ALA A 83 21.55 1.91 0.03
N VAL A 84 20.72 1.12 -0.63
CA VAL A 84 20.72 0.99 -2.09
C VAL A 84 19.40 1.49 -2.63
N LEU A 85 19.42 2.39 -3.61
CA LEU A 85 18.28 2.82 -4.39
C LEU A 85 18.48 2.37 -5.83
N LEU A 86 17.63 1.46 -6.29
CA LEU A 86 17.56 1.09 -7.71
C LEU A 86 16.65 2.10 -8.40
N TYR A 87 17.19 2.84 -9.36
CA TYR A 87 16.49 3.93 -10.02
C TYR A 87 16.60 3.81 -11.55
N GLN A 88 15.49 4.01 -12.21
CA GLN A 88 15.41 4.20 -13.65
C GLN A 88 14.64 5.50 -13.94
N SER A 89 14.94 6.18 -15.05
CA SER A 89 14.29 7.45 -15.42
C SER A 89 12.76 7.37 -15.50
N GLN A 90 12.24 6.17 -15.80
CA GLN A 90 10.79 5.91 -15.82
C GLN A 90 10.15 5.95 -14.43
N ASP A 91 10.92 5.74 -13.36
CA ASP A 91 10.40 5.77 -11.98
C ASP A 91 9.97 7.18 -11.58
N GLY A 92 10.75 8.18 -11.96
CA GLY A 92 10.39 9.59 -11.77
C GLY A 92 9.09 9.96 -12.49
N GLN A 93 8.93 9.51 -13.75
CA GLN A 93 7.70 9.73 -14.52
C GLN A 93 6.49 9.02 -13.90
N ARG A 94 6.67 7.79 -13.42
CA ARG A 94 5.61 7.04 -12.72
C ARG A 94 5.19 7.75 -11.44
N LEU A 95 6.13 8.26 -10.66
CA LEU A 95 5.86 8.98 -9.43
C LEU A 95 5.10 10.29 -9.69
N LEU A 96 5.46 11.05 -10.73
CA LEU A 96 4.72 12.24 -11.15
C LEU A 96 3.29 11.90 -11.62
N LYS A 97 3.10 10.81 -12.35
CA LYS A 97 1.76 10.36 -12.74
C LYS A 97 0.91 9.95 -11.54
N GLN A 98 1.48 9.28 -10.55
CA GLN A 98 0.80 8.97 -9.28
C GLN A 98 0.41 10.27 -8.54
N PHE A 99 1.29 11.27 -8.53
CA PHE A 99 0.99 12.58 -7.97
C PHE A 99 -0.19 13.27 -8.67
N GLU A 100 -0.25 13.26 -9.99
CA GLU A 100 -1.38 13.81 -10.75
C GLU A 100 -2.71 13.12 -10.37
N GLN A 101 -2.68 11.81 -10.17
CA GLN A 101 -3.85 11.04 -9.71
C GLN A 101 -4.22 11.34 -8.25
N ALA A 102 -3.23 11.62 -7.40
CA ALA A 102 -3.44 11.95 -5.99
C ALA A 102 -4.02 13.36 -5.78
N PHE A 103 -3.78 14.28 -6.71
CA PHE A 103 -4.28 15.65 -6.69
C PHE A 103 -5.09 15.98 -7.95
N PRO A 104 -6.26 15.34 -8.11
CA PRO A 104 -7.13 15.60 -9.27
C PRO A 104 -7.60 17.07 -9.30
N PRO A 105 -7.96 17.60 -10.48
CA PRO A 105 -8.62 18.88 -10.60
C PRO A 105 -9.88 18.95 -9.73
N LEU A 106 -10.17 20.11 -9.14
CA LEU A 106 -11.34 20.26 -8.26
C LEU A 106 -12.67 19.98 -8.96
N GLU A 107 -12.72 20.13 -10.29
CA GLU A 107 -13.88 19.73 -11.09
C GLU A 107 -14.14 18.21 -11.02
N GLU A 108 -13.08 17.39 -10.99
CA GLU A 108 -13.24 15.95 -10.78
C GLU A 108 -13.70 15.63 -9.35
N VAL A 109 -13.26 16.40 -8.36
CA VAL A 109 -13.77 16.26 -6.98
C VAL A 109 -15.26 16.58 -6.92
N ARG A 110 -15.70 17.67 -7.58
CA ARG A 110 -17.13 18.02 -7.70
C ARG A 110 -17.92 16.95 -8.46
N ARG A 111 -17.33 16.40 -9.53
CA ARG A 111 -17.95 15.31 -10.30
C ARG A 111 -18.18 14.07 -9.42
N VAL A 112 -17.18 13.66 -8.64
CA VAL A 112 -17.29 12.54 -7.69
C VAL A 112 -18.34 12.84 -6.62
N TYR A 113 -18.37 14.05 -6.06
CA TYR A 113 -19.37 14.45 -5.07
C TYR A 113 -20.80 14.41 -5.62
N ARG A 114 -21.00 14.90 -6.85
CA ARG A 114 -22.29 14.83 -7.56
C ARG A 114 -22.71 13.37 -7.77
N ALA A 115 -21.76 12.52 -8.18
CA ALA A 115 -22.00 11.10 -8.37
C ALA A 115 -22.37 10.39 -7.06
N LEU A 116 -21.72 10.73 -5.90
CA LEU A 116 -22.10 10.19 -4.58
C LEU A 116 -23.55 10.52 -4.22
N GLY A 117 -23.97 11.78 -4.44
CA GLY A 117 -25.35 12.17 -4.19
C GLY A 117 -26.37 11.39 -5.04
N SER A 118 -26.01 11.09 -6.29
CA SER A 118 -26.86 10.26 -7.17
C SER A 118 -26.83 8.79 -6.78
N TYR A 119 -25.67 8.25 -6.40
CA TYR A 119 -25.51 6.86 -6.00
C TYR A 119 -26.32 6.51 -4.75
N PHE A 120 -26.31 7.38 -3.76
CA PHE A 120 -27.09 7.22 -2.52
C PHE A 120 -28.50 7.85 -2.57
N GLN A 121 -28.90 8.40 -3.73
CA GLN A 121 -30.21 9.02 -3.94
C GLN A 121 -30.52 10.14 -2.92
N LEU A 122 -29.48 10.87 -2.50
CA LEU A 122 -29.65 11.97 -1.55
C LEU A 122 -30.16 13.23 -2.23
N ALA A 123 -31.16 13.87 -1.65
CA ALA A 123 -31.60 15.18 -2.06
C ALA A 123 -30.64 16.28 -1.56
N VAL A 124 -30.59 17.44 -2.22
CA VAL A 124 -29.91 18.63 -1.69
C VAL A 124 -30.58 19.07 -0.38
N GLY A 125 -29.80 19.36 0.66
CA GLY A 125 -30.28 19.68 2.00
C GLY A 125 -30.57 18.47 2.89
N SER A 126 -30.16 17.25 2.47
CA SER A 126 -30.32 16.04 3.27
C SER A 126 -29.00 15.29 3.46
N GLY A 127 -29.02 14.23 4.24
CA GLY A 127 -27.91 13.28 4.39
C GLY A 127 -26.94 13.57 5.53
N GLU A 128 -27.07 14.68 6.28
CA GLU A 128 -26.21 14.95 7.43
C GLU A 128 -26.36 13.87 8.50
N GLY A 129 -25.23 13.27 8.90
CA GLY A 129 -25.20 12.18 9.88
C GLY A 129 -25.57 10.80 9.31
N GLU A 130 -25.96 10.72 8.03
CA GLU A 130 -26.28 9.44 7.40
C GLU A 130 -25.04 8.70 6.90
N SER A 131 -25.02 7.37 7.10
CA SER A 131 -23.93 6.48 6.74
C SER A 131 -24.42 5.41 5.77
N PHE A 132 -23.68 5.23 4.68
CA PHE A 132 -24.02 4.32 3.59
C PHE A 132 -22.89 3.33 3.33
N ASP A 133 -23.24 2.07 3.08
CA ASP A 133 -22.29 1.06 2.60
C ASP A 133 -21.74 1.48 1.23
N PHE A 134 -20.41 1.40 1.06
CA PHE A 134 -19.76 1.93 -0.11
C PHE A 134 -18.74 0.95 -0.71
N ASP A 135 -19.04 0.50 -1.92
CA ASP A 135 -18.09 -0.23 -2.76
C ASP A 135 -17.58 0.70 -3.87
N ILE A 136 -16.32 1.12 -3.73
CA ILE A 136 -15.68 2.02 -4.69
C ILE A 136 -15.58 1.41 -6.09
N VAL A 137 -15.48 0.07 -6.20
CA VAL A 137 -15.37 -0.61 -7.51
C VAL A 137 -16.70 -0.49 -8.25
N THR A 138 -17.79 -0.88 -7.61
CA THR A 138 -19.16 -0.75 -8.16
C THR A 138 -19.50 0.71 -8.45
N PHE A 139 -19.17 1.63 -7.54
CA PHE A 139 -19.39 3.07 -7.74
C PHE A 139 -18.68 3.59 -8.98
N THR A 140 -17.39 3.31 -9.13
CA THR A 140 -16.61 3.80 -10.28
C THR A 140 -17.06 3.20 -11.60
N GLN A 141 -17.50 1.96 -11.62
CA GLN A 141 -18.09 1.32 -12.80
C GLN A 141 -19.40 1.99 -13.22
N ASN A 142 -20.31 2.23 -12.26
CA ASN A 142 -21.62 2.86 -12.54
C ASN A 142 -21.51 4.26 -13.12
N PHE A 143 -20.51 5.05 -12.69
CA PHE A 143 -20.32 6.43 -13.10
C PHE A 143 -19.18 6.65 -14.11
N GLN A 144 -18.56 5.56 -14.59
CA GLN A 144 -17.43 5.59 -15.53
C GLN A 144 -16.29 6.51 -15.03
N LEU A 145 -15.92 6.34 -13.77
CA LEU A 145 -14.86 7.09 -13.10
C LEU A 145 -13.57 6.27 -13.00
N ASN A 146 -12.42 6.94 -12.94
CA ASN A 146 -11.16 6.27 -12.62
C ASN A 146 -11.05 6.01 -11.11
N ILE A 147 -10.77 4.79 -10.72
CA ILE A 147 -10.77 4.35 -9.31
C ILE A 147 -9.74 5.12 -8.45
N PHE A 148 -8.53 5.37 -8.98
CA PHE A 148 -7.47 6.08 -8.24
C PHE A 148 -7.83 7.56 -8.05
N THR A 149 -8.28 8.22 -9.12
CA THR A 149 -8.73 9.61 -9.07
C THR A 149 -9.94 9.77 -8.15
N THR A 150 -10.88 8.81 -8.19
CA THR A 150 -12.05 8.80 -7.32
C THR A 150 -11.66 8.65 -5.86
N TYR A 151 -10.76 7.72 -5.53
CA TYR A 151 -10.28 7.57 -4.17
C TYR A 151 -9.61 8.85 -3.65
N SER A 152 -8.79 9.49 -4.46
CA SER A 152 -8.15 10.77 -4.12
C SER A 152 -9.18 11.89 -3.93
N ALA A 153 -10.22 11.96 -4.78
CA ALA A 153 -11.31 12.92 -4.64
C ALA A 153 -12.09 12.70 -3.33
N LEU A 154 -12.39 11.44 -2.97
CA LEU A 154 -13.02 11.10 -1.70
C LEU A 154 -12.16 11.54 -0.50
N ARG A 155 -10.86 11.35 -0.56
CA ARG A 155 -9.94 11.82 0.51
C ARG A 155 -9.90 13.35 0.60
N ILE A 156 -10.00 14.08 -0.51
CA ILE A 156 -10.13 15.55 -0.51
C ILE A 156 -11.45 15.99 0.14
N LEU A 157 -12.55 15.31 -0.17
CA LEU A 157 -13.87 15.57 0.45
C LEU A 157 -13.84 15.30 1.96
N GLU A 158 -13.19 14.22 2.38
CA GLU A 158 -13.00 13.88 3.79
C GLU A 158 -12.17 14.95 4.51
N GLN A 159 -11.03 15.34 3.95
CA GLN A 159 -10.17 16.39 4.50
C GLN A 159 -10.85 17.76 4.57
N SER A 160 -11.82 18.00 3.69
CA SER A 160 -12.63 19.22 3.68
C SER A 160 -13.85 19.13 4.61
N GLY A 161 -14.02 18.01 5.32
CA GLY A 161 -15.09 17.79 6.30
C GLY A 161 -16.48 17.66 5.70
N TRP A 162 -16.59 17.15 4.46
CA TRP A 162 -17.88 16.85 3.83
C TRP A 162 -18.35 15.43 4.10
N ILE A 163 -17.41 14.50 4.10
CA ILE A 163 -17.66 13.08 4.36
C ILE A 163 -16.62 12.54 5.34
N ALA A 164 -16.90 11.38 5.91
CA ALA A 164 -15.89 10.53 6.54
C ALA A 164 -15.91 9.16 5.87
N LEU A 165 -14.72 8.63 5.59
CA LEU A 165 -14.53 7.28 5.08
C LEU A 165 -14.21 6.36 6.25
N THR A 166 -14.99 5.30 6.43
CA THR A 166 -14.67 4.27 7.40
C THR A 166 -14.06 3.07 6.72
N GLU A 167 -13.09 2.44 7.36
CA GLU A 167 -12.66 1.11 6.95
C GLU A 167 -13.78 0.10 7.22
N ALA A 168 -13.72 -1.07 6.59
CA ALA A 168 -14.64 -2.15 6.88
C ALA A 168 -14.50 -2.53 8.38
N VAL A 169 -15.38 -1.98 9.21
CA VAL A 169 -15.45 -2.32 10.63
C VAL A 169 -16.56 -3.36 10.78
N PHE A 170 -16.18 -4.55 11.23
CA PHE A 170 -17.18 -5.57 11.58
C PHE A 170 -18.02 -5.07 12.75
N ILE A 171 -19.21 -4.53 12.43
CA ILE A 171 -20.23 -4.20 13.42
C ILE A 171 -21.23 -5.36 13.45
N PRO A 172 -21.24 -6.16 14.52
CA PRO A 172 -22.17 -7.26 14.62
C PRO A 172 -23.61 -6.74 14.60
N SER A 173 -24.51 -7.48 13.98
CA SER A 173 -25.93 -7.15 14.00
C SER A 173 -26.46 -7.04 15.43
N ARG A 174 -27.41 -6.11 15.62
CA ARG A 174 -28.08 -5.87 16.90
C ARG A 174 -29.58 -5.94 16.73
N LEU A 175 -30.25 -6.35 17.78
CA LEU A 175 -31.70 -6.41 17.80
C LEU A 175 -32.23 -6.03 19.19
N GLN A 176 -33.30 -5.24 19.21
CA GLN A 176 -34.08 -4.98 20.41
C GLN A 176 -35.56 -5.20 20.09
N ILE A 177 -36.31 -5.85 20.99
CA ILE A 177 -37.75 -5.94 20.89
C ILE A 177 -38.36 -4.66 21.44
N ILE A 178 -39.04 -3.90 20.59
CA ILE A 178 -39.57 -2.56 20.92
C ILE A 178 -41.03 -2.54 21.31
N VAL A 179 -41.73 -3.72 21.24
CA VAL A 179 -43.13 -3.88 21.63
C VAL A 179 -43.28 -4.60 22.96
N GLY A 180 -44.42 -4.40 23.60
CA GLY A 180 -44.77 -5.11 24.85
C GLY A 180 -45.03 -6.61 24.62
N LYS A 181 -44.95 -7.40 25.69
CA LYS A 181 -45.10 -8.86 25.63
C LYS A 181 -46.44 -9.30 25.04
N GLU A 182 -47.51 -8.59 25.30
CA GLU A 182 -48.85 -8.90 24.79
C GLU A 182 -48.92 -8.71 23.26
N VAL A 183 -48.43 -7.61 22.77
CA VAL A 183 -48.37 -7.29 21.34
C VAL A 183 -47.48 -8.32 20.61
N LEU A 184 -46.35 -8.66 21.20
CA LEU A 184 -45.45 -9.66 20.63
C LEU A 184 -46.15 -11.05 20.55
N TYR A 185 -46.89 -11.45 21.57
CA TYR A 185 -47.62 -12.71 21.60
C TYR A 185 -48.70 -12.74 20.52
N ASP A 186 -49.50 -11.69 20.38
CA ASP A 186 -50.49 -11.57 19.32
C ASP A 186 -49.87 -11.61 17.92
N TYR A 187 -48.73 -10.99 17.74
CA TYR A 187 -47.95 -11.02 16.48
C TYR A 187 -47.49 -12.44 16.15
N GLN A 188 -46.97 -13.18 17.14
CA GLN A 188 -46.51 -14.56 16.99
C GLN A 188 -47.66 -15.50 16.55
N LEU A 189 -48.85 -15.31 17.08
CA LEU A 189 -50.06 -16.11 16.70
C LEU A 189 -50.46 -15.89 15.24
N ARG A 190 -50.26 -14.67 14.72
CA ARG A 190 -50.62 -14.30 13.33
C ARG A 190 -49.55 -14.67 12.33
N HIS A 191 -48.28 -14.80 12.75
CA HIS A 191 -47.14 -15.00 11.87
C HIS A 191 -46.34 -16.25 12.21
N ALA A 192 -46.87 -17.44 11.93
CA ALA A 192 -46.26 -18.73 12.30
C ALA A 192 -44.82 -18.95 11.81
N LYS A 193 -44.41 -18.36 10.67
CA LYS A 193 -43.03 -18.43 10.17
C LYS A 193 -42.07 -17.62 11.03
N LEU A 194 -42.48 -16.43 11.48
CA LEU A 194 -41.68 -15.53 12.30
C LEU A 194 -41.70 -15.89 13.78
N ASP A 195 -42.74 -16.61 14.23
CA ASP A 195 -42.86 -17.13 15.60
C ASP A 195 -41.67 -18.03 15.98
N LYS A 196 -41.23 -18.91 15.08
CA LYS A 196 -40.04 -19.75 15.32
C LYS A 196 -38.79 -18.93 15.58
N LEU A 197 -38.57 -17.90 14.77
CA LEU A 197 -37.42 -17.00 14.93
C LEU A 197 -37.50 -16.24 16.26
N LEU A 198 -38.65 -15.63 16.57
CA LEU A 198 -38.84 -14.88 17.82
C LEU A 198 -38.64 -15.77 19.05
N LYS A 199 -39.13 -17.01 19.04
CA LYS A 199 -38.91 -17.98 20.12
C LYS A 199 -37.46 -18.35 20.32
N VAL A 200 -36.70 -18.52 19.24
CA VAL A 200 -35.26 -18.79 19.32
C VAL A 200 -34.52 -17.56 19.86
N ILE A 201 -34.85 -16.34 19.41
CA ILE A 201 -34.26 -15.10 19.93
C ILE A 201 -34.51 -14.97 21.44
N LEU A 202 -35.79 -15.13 21.89
CA LEU A 202 -36.16 -14.99 23.29
C LEU A 202 -35.51 -16.05 24.21
N ARG A 203 -35.25 -17.24 23.69
CA ARG A 203 -34.55 -18.30 24.43
C ARG A 203 -33.06 -18.15 24.50
N THR A 204 -32.46 -17.60 23.44
CA THR A 204 -31.00 -17.53 23.28
C THR A 204 -30.42 -16.24 23.86
N TYR A 205 -31.16 -15.14 23.77
CA TYR A 205 -30.66 -13.82 24.13
C TYR A 205 -31.47 -13.19 25.26
N GLN A 206 -30.85 -13.14 26.44
CA GLN A 206 -31.44 -12.44 27.59
C GLN A 206 -31.38 -10.93 27.40
N GLY A 207 -32.42 -10.21 27.84
CA GLY A 207 -32.43 -8.73 27.80
C GLY A 207 -32.89 -8.11 26.49
N ALA A 208 -33.37 -8.90 25.49
CA ALA A 208 -33.79 -8.39 24.19
C ALA A 208 -34.92 -7.34 24.25
N PHE A 209 -35.71 -7.28 25.35
CA PHE A 209 -36.72 -6.25 25.58
C PHE A 209 -36.16 -4.96 26.21
N GLN A 210 -34.99 -5.05 26.87
CA GLN A 210 -34.47 -3.95 27.71
C GLN A 210 -33.42 -3.13 27.00
N HIS A 211 -32.59 -3.77 26.17
CA HIS A 211 -31.49 -3.14 25.43
C HIS A 211 -31.16 -3.89 24.13
N PRO A 212 -30.49 -3.23 23.18
CA PRO A 212 -30.03 -3.88 21.97
C PRO A 212 -29.03 -5.03 22.26
N ILE A 213 -29.37 -6.24 21.86
CA ILE A 213 -28.53 -7.43 21.99
C ILE A 213 -27.72 -7.67 20.70
N LYS A 214 -26.49 -8.20 20.82
CA LYS A 214 -25.68 -8.61 19.67
C LYS A 214 -26.19 -9.95 19.15
N LEU A 215 -26.58 -10.02 17.87
CA LEU A 215 -26.99 -11.26 17.22
C LEU A 215 -25.80 -11.99 16.59
N ARG A 216 -25.81 -13.31 16.69
CA ARG A 216 -24.93 -14.20 15.93
C ARG A 216 -25.73 -14.85 14.81
N GLU A 217 -25.93 -14.11 13.71
CA GLU A 217 -26.81 -14.51 12.61
C GLU A 217 -26.50 -15.91 12.06
N GLY A 218 -25.19 -16.25 11.89
CA GLY A 218 -24.81 -17.59 11.44
C GLY A 218 -25.28 -18.71 12.37
N GLN A 219 -25.23 -18.50 13.68
CA GLN A 219 -25.76 -19.49 14.65
C GLN A 219 -27.24 -19.56 14.61
N LEU A 220 -27.96 -18.43 14.53
CA LEU A 220 -29.43 -18.39 14.41
C LEU A 220 -29.91 -19.07 13.12
N ALA A 221 -29.29 -18.82 11.99
CA ALA A 221 -29.60 -19.44 10.72
C ALA A 221 -29.44 -20.97 10.79
N ASN A 222 -28.34 -21.45 11.40
CA ASN A 222 -28.15 -22.89 11.64
C ASN A 222 -29.21 -23.49 12.57
N PHE A 223 -29.56 -22.82 13.66
CA PHE A 223 -30.62 -23.28 14.56
C PHE A 223 -31.99 -23.41 13.88
N LEU A 224 -32.26 -22.50 12.95
CA LEU A 224 -33.54 -22.50 12.21
C LEU A 224 -33.50 -23.37 10.94
N ASN A 225 -32.31 -23.88 10.58
CA ASN A 225 -32.04 -24.62 9.35
C ASN A 225 -32.45 -23.83 8.09
N ILE A 226 -32.06 -22.57 8.03
CA ILE A 226 -32.29 -21.64 6.92
C ILE A 226 -30.95 -20.98 6.49
N THR A 227 -30.97 -20.36 5.32
CA THR A 227 -29.81 -19.55 4.88
C THR A 227 -29.72 -18.24 5.65
N ARG A 228 -28.54 -17.62 5.68
CA ARG A 228 -28.33 -16.30 6.31
C ARG A 228 -29.19 -15.22 5.66
N ASP A 229 -29.31 -15.24 4.34
CA ASP A 229 -30.17 -14.30 3.59
C ASP A 229 -31.64 -14.42 3.96
N GLN A 230 -32.12 -15.64 4.12
CA GLN A 230 -33.49 -15.88 4.59
C GLN A 230 -33.70 -15.35 6.02
N LEU A 231 -32.72 -15.55 6.90
CA LEU A 231 -32.78 -14.99 8.26
C LEU A 231 -32.84 -13.47 8.22
N GLN A 232 -32.00 -12.83 7.43
CA GLN A 232 -31.97 -11.36 7.30
C GLN A 232 -33.27 -10.80 6.74
N GLN A 233 -33.87 -11.47 5.75
CA GLN A 233 -35.19 -11.09 5.25
C GLN A 233 -36.26 -11.16 6.35
N MET A 234 -36.22 -12.20 7.19
CA MET A 234 -37.15 -12.32 8.32
C MET A 234 -36.92 -11.23 9.38
N LEU A 235 -35.67 -10.90 9.69
CA LEU A 235 -35.32 -9.83 10.63
C LEU A 235 -35.71 -8.45 10.11
N ARG A 236 -35.47 -8.17 8.82
CA ARG A 236 -35.93 -6.93 8.16
C ARG A 236 -37.46 -6.81 8.18
N LYS A 237 -38.19 -7.95 7.97
CA LYS A 237 -39.66 -7.97 8.06
C LYS A 237 -40.14 -7.62 9.47
N LEU A 238 -39.50 -8.17 10.51
CA LEU A 238 -39.81 -7.84 11.90
C LEU A 238 -39.57 -6.37 12.22
N HIS A 239 -38.52 -5.77 11.62
CA HIS A 239 -38.22 -4.37 11.76
C HIS A 239 -39.23 -3.48 11.03
N GLN A 240 -39.61 -3.83 9.80
CA GLN A 240 -40.66 -3.14 9.04
C GLN A 240 -42.02 -3.18 9.72
N ASP A 241 -42.32 -4.27 10.42
CA ASP A 241 -43.56 -4.43 11.17
C ASP A 241 -43.51 -3.80 12.57
N GLU A 242 -42.42 -3.03 12.85
CA GLU A 242 -42.21 -2.31 14.12
C GLU A 242 -42.25 -3.23 15.38
N ILE A 243 -41.92 -4.50 15.22
CA ILE A 243 -41.84 -5.48 16.32
C ILE A 243 -40.46 -5.42 17.00
N VAL A 244 -39.42 -5.21 16.20
CA VAL A 244 -38.03 -5.11 16.67
C VAL A 244 -37.32 -3.92 16.04
N ASP A 245 -36.40 -3.35 16.76
CA ASP A 245 -35.34 -2.52 16.16
C ASP A 245 -34.18 -3.45 15.78
N TYR A 246 -33.95 -3.64 14.48
CA TYR A 246 -32.90 -4.50 13.94
C TYR A 246 -31.89 -3.68 13.16
N GLN A 247 -30.65 -3.74 13.60
CA GLN A 247 -29.50 -3.17 12.92
C GLN A 247 -28.70 -4.30 12.29
N GLU A 248 -28.66 -4.29 10.99
CA GLU A 248 -27.94 -5.31 10.20
C GLU A 248 -26.43 -5.23 10.45
N GLN A 249 -25.76 -6.39 10.35
CA GLN A 249 -24.29 -6.44 10.38
C GLN A 249 -23.72 -5.58 9.27
N LYS A 250 -22.74 -4.74 9.62
CA LYS A 250 -21.97 -3.96 8.66
C LYS A 250 -20.55 -4.53 8.62
N ASP A 251 -20.11 -4.90 7.44
CA ASP A 251 -18.79 -5.44 7.15
C ASP A 251 -18.17 -4.77 5.90
N MET A 252 -18.86 -3.80 5.32
CA MET A 252 -18.38 -3.01 4.20
C MET A 252 -17.84 -1.65 4.66
N PRO A 253 -16.86 -1.07 3.94
CA PRO A 253 -16.51 0.32 4.09
C PRO A 253 -17.73 1.21 3.95
N GLN A 254 -17.74 2.36 4.63
CA GLN A 254 -18.87 3.28 4.60
C GLN A 254 -18.44 4.69 4.25
N VAL A 255 -19.34 5.42 3.64
CA VAL A 255 -19.29 6.87 3.51
C VAL A 255 -20.33 7.48 4.46
N LEU A 256 -19.87 8.25 5.43
CA LEU A 256 -20.71 9.06 6.31
C LEU A 256 -20.72 10.50 5.81
N PHE A 257 -21.88 11.07 5.59
CA PHE A 257 -22.01 12.50 5.29
C PHE A 257 -21.97 13.32 6.58
N LEU A 258 -20.96 14.19 6.69
CA LEU A 258 -20.75 15.02 7.89
C LEU A 258 -21.56 16.32 7.85
N LYS A 259 -22.08 16.68 6.67
CA LYS A 259 -22.88 17.86 6.40
C LYS A 259 -24.01 17.52 5.44
N GLU A 260 -25.05 18.35 5.45
CA GLU A 260 -26.10 18.30 4.44
C GLU A 260 -25.51 18.37 3.02
N ARG A 261 -26.06 17.55 2.13
CA ARG A 261 -25.69 17.60 0.72
C ARG A 261 -26.01 18.97 0.13
N VAL A 262 -24.99 19.61 -0.45
CA VAL A 262 -25.15 20.84 -1.24
C VAL A 262 -25.09 20.52 -2.73
N ASP A 263 -25.47 21.48 -3.56
CA ASP A 263 -25.13 21.40 -4.99
C ASP A 263 -23.60 21.36 -5.15
N ALA A 264 -23.11 20.55 -6.09
CA ALA A 264 -21.67 20.35 -6.27
C ALA A 264 -20.92 21.66 -6.64
N ASP A 265 -21.60 22.60 -7.26
CA ASP A 265 -21.03 23.90 -7.61
C ASP A 265 -20.85 24.79 -6.37
N ASN A 266 -21.64 24.55 -5.32
CA ASN A 266 -21.55 25.22 -4.02
C ASN A 266 -20.65 24.49 -3.02
N LEU A 267 -19.98 23.43 -3.46
CA LEU A 267 -19.07 22.64 -2.60
C LEU A 267 -17.86 23.48 -2.19
N LEU A 268 -17.77 23.79 -0.90
CA LEU A 268 -16.67 24.57 -0.35
C LEU A 268 -15.49 23.65 -0.05
N ILE A 269 -14.42 23.82 -0.82
CA ILE A 269 -13.12 23.17 -0.60
C ILE A 269 -12.12 24.27 -0.30
N ASP A 270 -11.32 24.11 0.72
CA ASP A 270 -10.24 25.06 1.02
C ASP A 270 -9.15 24.98 -0.06
N HIS A 271 -9.26 25.87 -1.04
CA HIS A 271 -8.33 25.98 -2.16
C HIS A 271 -6.90 26.28 -1.70
N GLN A 272 -6.71 27.07 -0.63
CA GLN A 272 -5.38 27.44 -0.15
C GLN A 272 -4.70 26.21 0.46
N LEU A 273 -5.40 25.51 1.34
CA LEU A 273 -4.88 24.28 1.97
C LEU A 273 -4.65 23.18 0.93
N HIS A 274 -5.56 23.01 -0.03
CA HIS A 274 -5.40 22.03 -1.10
C HIS A 274 -4.15 22.32 -1.94
N ASN A 275 -3.99 23.57 -2.41
CA ASN A 275 -2.83 23.99 -3.21
C ASN A 275 -1.53 23.91 -2.41
N PHE A 276 -1.54 24.28 -1.13
CA PHE A 276 -0.39 24.13 -0.25
C PHE A 276 0.07 22.67 -0.17
N ARG A 277 -0.85 21.73 0.08
CA ARG A 277 -0.55 20.30 0.16
C ARG A 277 -0.02 19.76 -1.18
N LYS A 278 -0.67 20.16 -2.28
CA LYS A 278 -0.28 19.78 -3.64
C LYS A 278 1.15 20.23 -3.95
N ASN A 279 1.45 21.51 -3.73
CA ASN A 279 2.77 22.06 -4.01
C ASN A 279 3.84 21.41 -3.14
N ARG A 280 3.57 21.24 -1.84
CA ARG A 280 4.50 20.57 -0.92
C ARG A 280 4.80 19.14 -1.33
N GLN A 281 3.79 18.37 -1.75
CA GLN A 281 4.02 16.99 -2.22
C GLN A 281 4.80 16.98 -3.54
N TYR A 282 4.50 17.91 -4.45
CA TYR A 282 5.24 18.07 -5.69
C TYR A 282 6.73 18.37 -5.42
N GLU A 283 7.01 19.31 -4.53
CA GLU A 283 8.40 19.66 -4.14
C GLU A 283 9.14 18.45 -3.56
N ARG A 284 8.51 17.66 -2.70
CA ARG A 284 9.09 16.43 -2.15
C ARG A 284 9.46 15.42 -3.22
N ILE A 285 8.55 15.20 -4.16
CA ILE A 285 8.78 14.29 -5.30
C ILE A 285 9.96 14.81 -6.16
N GLN A 286 9.97 16.10 -6.46
CA GLN A 286 11.06 16.69 -7.22
C GLN A 286 12.42 16.55 -6.51
N GLN A 287 12.46 16.73 -5.21
CA GLN A 287 13.68 16.51 -4.41
C GLN A 287 14.13 15.05 -4.43
N ALA A 288 13.19 14.09 -4.36
CA ALA A 288 13.50 12.67 -4.45
C ALA A 288 14.09 12.30 -5.84
N ILE A 289 13.50 12.82 -6.92
CA ILE A 289 14.00 12.63 -8.28
C ILE A 289 15.40 13.28 -8.43
N THR A 290 15.56 14.52 -7.97
CA THR A 290 16.84 15.23 -7.99
C THR A 290 17.92 14.45 -7.25
N TYR A 291 17.60 13.88 -6.10
CA TYR A 291 18.52 13.04 -5.32
C TYR A 291 18.98 11.81 -6.11
N ALA A 292 18.08 11.16 -6.82
CA ALA A 292 18.41 9.98 -7.61
C ALA A 292 19.27 10.32 -8.84
N GLU A 293 18.98 11.42 -9.53
CA GLU A 293 19.58 11.77 -10.83
C GLU A 293 20.85 12.61 -10.74
N THR A 294 20.98 13.42 -9.69
CA THR A 294 22.10 14.39 -9.62
C THR A 294 23.37 13.72 -9.10
N PRO A 295 24.52 13.87 -9.78
CA PRO A 295 25.81 13.29 -9.38
C PRO A 295 26.48 14.11 -8.27
N VAL A 296 25.78 14.35 -7.17
CA VAL A 296 26.27 15.01 -5.96
C VAL A 296 26.35 13.98 -4.83
N CYS A 297 27.30 14.13 -3.92
CA CYS A 297 27.46 13.22 -2.77
C CYS A 297 26.11 12.97 -2.07
N ARG A 298 25.72 11.70 -1.93
CA ARG A 298 24.39 11.29 -1.41
C ARG A 298 24.15 11.82 0.00
N SER A 299 25.12 11.67 0.88
CA SER A 299 25.04 12.19 2.25
C SER A 299 24.86 13.71 2.26
N ARG A 300 25.65 14.44 1.46
CA ARG A 300 25.56 15.90 1.38
C ARG A 300 24.20 16.39 0.87
N GLN A 301 23.61 15.70 -0.11
CA GLN A 301 22.26 16.04 -0.60
C GLN A 301 21.21 15.84 0.50
N LEU A 302 21.26 14.73 1.24
CA LEU A 302 20.33 14.47 2.34
C LEU A 302 20.49 15.49 3.46
N LEU A 303 21.71 15.77 3.90
CA LEU A 303 21.99 16.76 4.95
C LEU A 303 21.51 18.16 4.54
N ALA A 304 21.76 18.56 3.31
CA ALA A 304 21.29 19.85 2.76
C ALA A 304 19.75 19.93 2.72
N TYR A 305 19.08 18.83 2.36
CA TYR A 305 17.62 18.75 2.38
C TYR A 305 17.05 18.97 3.80
N PHE A 306 17.73 18.46 4.83
CA PHE A 306 17.33 18.63 6.22
C PHE A 306 17.89 19.92 6.86
N GLY A 307 18.50 20.81 6.07
CA GLY A 307 18.94 22.15 6.50
C GLY A 307 20.40 22.26 6.88
N GLU A 308 21.20 21.20 6.75
CA GLU A 308 22.63 21.20 7.02
C GLU A 308 23.42 21.39 5.70
N THR A 309 23.71 22.62 5.36
CA THR A 309 24.29 23.01 4.03
C THR A 309 25.80 22.89 3.93
N ASP A 310 26.51 22.94 5.06
CA ASP A 310 27.99 23.02 5.11
C ASP A 310 28.68 21.67 5.31
N SER A 311 27.98 20.57 4.95
CA SER A 311 28.52 19.22 5.11
C SER A 311 29.58 18.86 4.09
N GLU A 312 30.60 18.11 4.51
CA GLU A 312 31.65 17.57 3.64
C GLU A 312 31.16 16.36 2.83
N LYS A 313 31.94 15.97 1.81
CA LYS A 313 31.69 14.75 1.05
C LYS A 313 31.93 13.53 1.93
N CYS A 314 31.01 12.55 1.91
CA CYS A 314 31.12 11.34 2.75
C CYS A 314 32.25 10.38 2.34
N GLY A 315 32.78 10.46 1.12
CA GLY A 315 33.87 9.61 0.62
C GLY A 315 33.50 8.15 0.32
N ILE A 316 32.29 7.70 0.70
CA ILE A 316 31.89 6.29 0.65
C ILE A 316 30.67 5.98 -0.26
N CYS A 317 29.90 7.01 -0.66
CA CYS A 317 28.75 6.80 -1.54
C CYS A 317 29.19 6.51 -2.99
N ASP A 318 28.24 6.00 -3.78
CA ASP A 318 28.40 5.73 -5.21
C ASP A 318 29.06 6.89 -5.99
N VAL A 319 28.59 8.12 -5.76
CA VAL A 319 29.14 9.32 -6.41
C VAL A 319 30.59 9.63 -5.97
N CYS A 320 30.87 9.52 -4.66
CA CYS A 320 32.20 9.79 -4.13
C CYS A 320 33.25 8.77 -4.59
N THR A 321 32.82 7.50 -4.75
CA THR A 321 33.68 6.38 -5.18
C THR A 321 33.70 6.18 -6.69
N GLY A 322 32.93 6.99 -7.46
CA GLY A 322 32.86 6.89 -8.91
C GLY A 322 32.04 5.69 -9.41
N ARG A 323 31.28 5.02 -8.54
CA ARG A 323 30.46 3.84 -8.89
C ARG A 323 29.11 4.16 -9.53
N THR A 324 28.77 5.44 -9.67
CA THR A 324 27.47 5.90 -10.22
C THR A 324 27.33 5.78 -11.72
N LYS A 325 28.42 5.49 -12.44
CA LYS A 325 28.32 5.35 -13.87
C LYS A 325 28.10 3.90 -14.28
N ALA A 326 26.88 3.44 -14.18
CA ALA A 326 26.42 2.37 -15.04
C ALA A 326 26.22 2.94 -16.47
N ASP A 327 27.32 3.35 -17.12
CA ASP A 327 27.30 3.75 -18.53
C ASP A 327 27.22 2.52 -19.47
N LEU A 328 26.68 1.41 -18.96
CA LEU A 328 26.43 0.22 -19.75
C LEU A 328 24.92 0.09 -19.92
N SER A 329 24.42 0.33 -21.14
CA SER A 329 23.05 -0.03 -21.48
C SER A 329 22.87 -1.55 -21.36
N THR A 330 21.66 -2.01 -21.08
CA THR A 330 21.34 -3.47 -21.04
C THR A 330 21.75 -4.14 -22.37
N GLU A 331 21.57 -3.46 -23.50
CA GLU A 331 21.98 -3.94 -24.81
C GLU A 331 23.50 -4.07 -24.95
N ASP A 332 24.26 -3.08 -24.48
CA ASP A 332 25.72 -3.11 -24.49
C ASP A 332 26.25 -4.19 -23.52
N TYR A 333 25.62 -4.35 -22.34
CA TYR A 333 26.00 -5.40 -21.39
C TYR A 333 25.81 -6.79 -22.00
N GLU A 334 24.65 -7.09 -22.56
CA GLU A 334 24.39 -8.39 -23.19
C GLU A 334 25.33 -8.65 -24.39
N LYS A 335 25.65 -7.61 -25.15
CA LYS A 335 26.61 -7.69 -26.24
C LYS A 335 28.03 -8.02 -25.75
N TYR A 336 28.50 -7.35 -24.70
CA TYR A 336 29.81 -7.64 -24.13
C TYR A 336 29.83 -8.97 -23.42
N LYS A 337 28.80 -9.33 -22.66
CA LYS A 337 28.63 -10.65 -22.02
C LYS A 337 28.76 -11.77 -23.04
N THR A 338 27.97 -11.72 -24.12
CA THR A 338 28.02 -12.73 -25.18
C THR A 338 29.42 -12.86 -25.78
N LYS A 339 30.10 -11.72 -26.04
CA LYS A 339 31.43 -11.75 -26.65
C LYS A 339 32.48 -12.25 -25.65
N ILE A 340 32.44 -11.86 -24.40
CA ILE A 340 33.34 -12.33 -23.33
C ILE A 340 33.15 -13.82 -23.12
N GLU A 341 31.90 -14.29 -23.04
CA GLU A 341 31.56 -15.72 -22.95
C GLU A 341 32.15 -16.52 -24.12
N GLN A 342 31.98 -16.07 -25.35
CA GLN A 342 32.54 -16.72 -26.52
C GLN A 342 34.06 -16.84 -26.49
N LEU A 343 34.75 -15.82 -25.95
CA LEU A 343 36.21 -15.82 -25.83
C LEU A 343 36.68 -16.73 -24.74
N LEU A 344 36.09 -16.64 -23.54
CA LEU A 344 36.53 -17.40 -22.36
C LEU A 344 36.11 -18.89 -22.40
N ARG A 345 35.05 -19.24 -23.16
CA ARG A 345 34.70 -20.66 -23.42
C ARG A 345 35.69 -21.35 -24.39
N ARG A 346 36.46 -20.60 -25.18
CA ARG A 346 37.48 -21.15 -26.04
C ARG A 346 38.77 -21.48 -25.30
N GLU A 347 39.23 -20.53 -24.48
CA GLU A 347 40.42 -20.69 -23.66
C GLU A 347 40.43 -19.64 -22.52
N PRO A 348 41.00 -19.95 -21.35
CA PRO A 348 41.20 -18.98 -20.29
C PRO A 348 42.16 -17.87 -20.73
N LEU A 349 41.74 -16.60 -20.61
CA LEU A 349 42.51 -15.45 -21.04
C LEU A 349 42.99 -14.59 -19.87
N SER A 350 44.14 -13.98 -19.99
CA SER A 350 44.53 -12.87 -19.09
C SER A 350 43.64 -11.65 -19.37
N LEU A 351 43.48 -10.76 -18.36
CA LEU A 351 42.72 -9.53 -18.52
C LEU A 351 43.24 -8.72 -19.75
N LYS A 352 44.58 -8.64 -19.92
CA LYS A 352 45.19 -7.95 -21.03
C LYS A 352 44.80 -8.57 -22.39
N ALA A 353 44.89 -9.88 -22.53
CA ALA A 353 44.51 -10.60 -23.76
C ALA A 353 43.02 -10.45 -24.08
N LEU A 354 42.16 -10.47 -23.06
CA LEU A 354 40.72 -10.24 -23.22
C LEU A 354 40.49 -8.80 -23.73
N MET A 355 41.11 -7.80 -23.14
CA MET A 355 40.94 -6.39 -23.51
C MET A 355 41.41 -6.09 -24.93
N GLU A 356 42.48 -6.72 -25.42
CA GLU A 356 42.97 -6.61 -26.78
C GLU A 356 41.94 -7.07 -27.85
N SER A 357 40.94 -7.88 -27.43
CA SER A 357 39.85 -8.33 -28.30
C SER A 357 38.73 -7.29 -28.48
N PHE A 358 38.80 -6.15 -27.80
CA PHE A 358 37.84 -5.06 -27.86
C PHE A 358 38.47 -3.75 -28.36
N PRO A 359 37.66 -2.85 -28.98
CA PRO A 359 38.18 -1.53 -29.38
C PRO A 359 38.60 -0.70 -28.18
N PRO A 360 39.75 0.00 -28.22
CA PRO A 360 40.24 0.82 -27.09
C PRO A 360 39.24 1.86 -26.56
N ARG A 361 38.35 2.38 -27.43
CA ARG A 361 37.31 3.33 -27.06
C ARG A 361 36.21 2.75 -26.15
N ARG A 362 36.14 1.41 -26.01
CA ARG A 362 35.16 0.69 -25.22
C ARG A 362 35.75 0.02 -23.98
N GLU A 363 36.99 0.24 -23.69
CA GLU A 363 37.76 -0.40 -22.62
C GLU A 363 37.07 -0.26 -21.26
N GLU A 364 36.64 0.95 -20.88
CA GLU A 364 35.93 1.21 -19.63
C GLU A 364 34.59 0.46 -19.51
N GLN A 365 33.85 0.36 -20.61
CA GLN A 365 32.56 -0.34 -20.66
C GLN A 365 32.75 -1.86 -20.56
N VAL A 366 33.79 -2.40 -21.21
CA VAL A 366 34.11 -3.83 -21.16
C VAL A 366 34.62 -4.23 -19.78
N LEU A 367 35.44 -3.40 -19.12
CA LEU A 367 35.88 -3.60 -17.75
C LEU A 367 34.69 -3.65 -16.78
N LYS A 368 33.74 -2.75 -16.92
CA LYS A 368 32.51 -2.79 -16.13
C LYS A 368 31.67 -4.04 -16.38
N ALA A 369 31.52 -4.46 -17.63
CA ALA A 369 30.82 -5.71 -17.95
C ALA A 369 31.52 -6.89 -17.29
N LEU A 370 32.85 -6.91 -17.30
CA LEU A 370 33.65 -7.93 -16.66
C LEU A 370 33.52 -7.95 -15.15
N GLU A 371 33.50 -6.76 -14.49
CA GLU A 371 33.23 -6.65 -13.05
C GLU A 371 31.88 -7.25 -12.69
N TYR A 372 30.81 -6.93 -13.44
CA TYR A 372 29.49 -7.53 -13.24
C TYR A 372 29.50 -9.05 -13.41
N LEU A 373 30.18 -9.57 -14.43
CA LEU A 373 30.25 -11.00 -14.69
C LEU A 373 31.03 -11.76 -13.61
N LEU A 374 32.05 -11.13 -13.01
CA LEU A 374 32.79 -11.64 -11.86
C LEU A 374 31.92 -11.62 -10.59
N ASP A 375 31.21 -10.51 -10.33
CA ASP A 375 30.34 -10.35 -9.17
C ASP A 375 29.15 -11.32 -9.21
N GLU A 376 28.62 -11.58 -10.41
CA GLU A 376 27.53 -12.55 -10.63
C GLU A 376 27.99 -14.02 -10.66
N GLY A 377 29.30 -14.25 -10.63
CA GLY A 377 29.87 -15.60 -10.63
C GLY A 377 29.84 -16.31 -11.98
N PHE A 378 29.63 -15.58 -13.09
CA PHE A 378 29.75 -16.14 -14.44
C PHE A 378 31.20 -16.34 -14.85
N ILE A 379 32.10 -15.60 -14.25
CA ILE A 379 33.55 -15.66 -14.49
C ILE A 379 34.24 -15.85 -13.15
N ASP A 380 35.22 -16.75 -13.10
CA ASP A 380 36.19 -16.87 -12.01
C ASP A 380 37.56 -16.36 -12.45
N GLN A 381 38.30 -15.77 -11.51
CA GLN A 381 39.66 -15.38 -11.71
C GLN A 381 40.59 -16.30 -10.88
N THR A 382 41.40 -17.09 -11.57
CA THR A 382 42.40 -17.94 -10.91
C THR A 382 43.78 -17.48 -11.35
N GLU A 383 44.63 -17.07 -10.40
CA GLU A 383 45.93 -16.42 -10.66
C GLU A 383 45.76 -15.20 -11.56
N ASP A 384 46.26 -15.24 -12.78
CA ASP A 384 46.23 -14.13 -13.75
C ASP A 384 45.26 -14.39 -14.94
N ARG A 385 44.39 -15.41 -14.84
CA ARG A 385 43.49 -15.83 -15.91
C ARG A 385 42.04 -15.81 -15.50
N LEU A 386 41.21 -15.40 -16.43
CA LEU A 386 39.76 -15.38 -16.33
C LEU A 386 39.19 -16.66 -16.96
N HIS A 387 38.26 -17.31 -16.28
CA HIS A 387 37.59 -18.52 -16.69
C HIS A 387 36.10 -18.30 -16.71
N TRP A 388 35.41 -18.81 -17.72
CA TRP A 388 33.95 -18.80 -17.75
C TRP A 388 33.42 -20.01 -16.96
N ASN A 389 32.55 -19.75 -16.00
CA ASN A 389 31.85 -20.78 -15.25
C ASN A 389 30.65 -21.28 -16.08
N ALA A 390 30.57 -22.58 -16.32
CA ALA A 390 29.55 -23.19 -17.19
C ALA A 390 28.16 -23.23 -16.53
#